data_63f5fc72d70b59c952021c567f08dd0b
#
_entry.id   63f5fc72d70b59c952021c567f08dd0b
#
_cell.length_a   1.000
_cell.length_b   1.000
_cell.length_c   1.000
_cell.angle_alpha   90.00
_cell.angle_beta   90.00
_cell.angle_gamma   90.00
#
_symmetry.space_group_name_H-M   'P 1'
#
loop_
_entity.id
_entity.type
_entity.pdbx_description
1 polymer ?
#
loop_
_entity_poly.entity_id
_entity_poly.type
_entity_poly.pdbx_seq_one_letter_code
_entity_poly.pdbx_strand_id
1 'polypeptide(L)'
;MKPRRYGPFAYSPIIDRPKRRWPNGARVALWVIPNIEFFALDEQVPAAAGGGGKVPDVPAWAARDYGNRVGVFRLMDVMSRYGVRGTVALNSDLCAEHPRIIERCGDLGWELMGHNESNTRRLNSVPPEEEGGVIARTVEVISKASGQKVKGWLSSGLSQTWNSLDHLVDSGVEYVADWVNDDQPYKMTLEDGRTIMSIPYTLQLNDKPAFEQRNLTADEFTTMVCRQFDVLWEEGGERATAMAIALHPYIIGVPHR
;
A
#
# COMPACT_ATOMS: atom_id res chain seq x y z
N MET A 1 -5.17 -19.80 -6.50
CA MET A 1 -6.67 -19.79 -6.52
C MET A 1 -7.17 -20.00 -7.94
N LYS A 2 -8.19 -20.80 -8.19
CA LYS A 2 -8.75 -20.97 -9.55
C LYS A 2 -9.53 -19.73 -9.98
N PRO A 3 -9.57 -19.42 -11.30
CA PRO A 3 -10.44 -18.37 -11.82
C PRO A 3 -11.89 -18.57 -11.38
N ARG A 4 -12.53 -17.51 -10.90
CA ARG A 4 -13.91 -17.53 -10.40
C ARG A 4 -14.67 -16.26 -10.80
N ARG A 5 -16.00 -16.34 -10.78
CA ARG A 5 -16.85 -15.20 -11.16
C ARG A 5 -16.92 -14.11 -10.08
N TYR A 6 -16.67 -14.45 -8.82
CA TYR A 6 -16.74 -13.55 -7.67
C TYR A 6 -15.49 -13.71 -6.78
N GLY A 7 -15.24 -12.77 -5.86
CA GLY A 7 -14.08 -12.83 -4.98
C GLY A 7 -14.09 -14.01 -4.00
N PRO A 8 -12.98 -14.24 -3.27
CA PRO A 8 -12.85 -15.31 -2.27
C PRO A 8 -13.54 -14.95 -0.93
N PHE A 9 -14.70 -14.33 -1.01
CA PHE A 9 -15.50 -13.85 0.11
C PHE A 9 -16.98 -13.89 -0.27
N ALA A 10 -17.88 -13.99 0.73
CA ALA A 10 -19.31 -13.89 0.52
C ALA A 10 -19.73 -12.43 0.26
N TYR A 11 -20.74 -12.23 -0.57
CA TYR A 11 -21.40 -10.94 -0.66
C TYR A 11 -22.01 -10.59 0.70
N SER A 12 -21.60 -9.45 1.25
CA SER A 12 -22.04 -8.98 2.56
C SER A 12 -22.26 -7.47 2.49
N PRO A 13 -23.48 -7.02 2.12
CA PRO A 13 -23.78 -5.59 2.06
C PRO A 13 -23.73 -4.98 3.46
N ILE A 14 -23.24 -3.74 3.53
CA ILE A 14 -22.99 -3.05 4.80
C ILE A 14 -24.24 -2.94 5.69
N ILE A 15 -25.43 -2.85 5.08
CA ILE A 15 -26.72 -2.73 5.76
C ILE A 15 -27.11 -3.97 6.56
N ASP A 16 -26.63 -5.15 6.16
CA ASP A 16 -26.95 -6.45 6.79
C ASP A 16 -25.90 -6.89 7.80
N ARG A 17 -24.81 -6.12 7.94
CA ARG A 17 -23.71 -6.47 8.83
C ARG A 17 -24.02 -6.15 10.29
N PRO A 18 -23.50 -6.95 11.24
CA PRO A 18 -23.60 -6.63 12.65
C PRO A 18 -22.88 -5.31 12.94
N LYS A 19 -23.50 -4.50 13.80
CA LYS A 19 -22.86 -3.26 14.30
C LYS A 19 -21.60 -3.63 15.09
N ARG A 20 -20.46 -3.15 14.63
CA ARG A 20 -19.14 -3.34 15.26
C ARG A 20 -18.62 -2.01 15.75
N ARG A 21 -17.71 -2.06 16.74
CA ARG A 21 -16.99 -0.89 17.23
C ARG A 21 -15.51 -1.21 17.29
N TRP A 22 -14.69 -0.22 17.00
CA TRP A 22 -13.27 -0.31 17.28
C TRP A 22 -13.00 -0.30 18.79
N PRO A 23 -11.84 -0.85 19.23
CA PRO A 23 -11.40 -0.71 20.62
C PRO A 23 -11.45 0.76 21.09
N ASN A 24 -11.66 0.95 22.40
CA ASN A 24 -11.71 2.28 23.03
C ASN A 24 -12.78 3.23 22.50
N GLY A 25 -13.83 2.72 21.83
CA GLY A 25 -14.91 3.52 21.27
C GLY A 25 -14.52 4.36 20.05
N ALA A 26 -13.38 4.08 19.44
CA ALA A 26 -12.98 4.73 18.18
C ALA A 26 -14.02 4.45 17.08
N ARG A 27 -14.29 5.46 16.26
CA ARG A 27 -15.26 5.39 15.16
C ARG A 27 -14.58 5.00 13.84
N VAL A 28 -13.40 5.57 13.58
CA VAL A 28 -12.63 5.36 12.35
C VAL A 28 -11.25 4.82 12.69
N ALA A 29 -10.84 3.76 12.05
CA ALA A 29 -9.45 3.33 12.01
C ALA A 29 -8.77 4.03 10.81
N LEU A 30 -8.06 5.11 11.09
CA LEU A 30 -7.29 5.83 10.07
C LEU A 30 -5.89 5.23 9.96
N TRP A 31 -5.50 4.88 8.75
CA TRP A 31 -4.13 4.48 8.45
C TRP A 31 -3.56 5.22 7.24
N VAL A 32 -2.34 5.74 7.42
CA VAL A 32 -1.61 6.44 6.38
C VAL A 32 -0.56 5.49 5.82
N ILE A 33 -0.55 5.36 4.50
CA ILE A 33 0.27 4.39 3.78
C ILE A 33 1.29 5.13 2.91
N PRO A 34 2.52 5.37 3.41
CA PRO A 34 3.62 5.77 2.54
C PRO A 34 3.97 4.63 1.58
N ASN A 35 3.82 4.86 0.28
CA ASN A 35 4.29 3.95 -0.76
C ASN A 35 5.73 4.32 -1.07
N ILE A 36 6.69 3.61 -0.46
CA ILE A 36 8.12 3.85 -0.66
C ILE A 36 8.60 2.87 -1.73
N GLU A 37 8.76 3.41 -2.92
CA GLU A 37 8.92 2.65 -4.13
C GLU A 37 10.34 2.73 -4.69
N PHE A 38 10.83 1.60 -5.21
CA PHE A 38 12.06 1.49 -5.96
C PHE A 38 11.77 1.27 -7.44
N PHE A 39 12.52 1.95 -8.28
CA PHE A 39 12.52 1.77 -9.74
C PHE A 39 13.96 1.57 -10.18
N ALA A 40 14.24 0.45 -10.82
CA ALA A 40 15.58 0.17 -11.34
C ALA A 40 15.88 1.07 -12.55
N LEU A 41 17.07 1.68 -12.61
CA LEU A 41 17.46 2.59 -13.69
C LEU A 41 17.76 1.84 -15.00
N ASP A 42 18.17 0.58 -14.89
CA ASP A 42 18.47 -0.32 -15.99
C ASP A 42 17.25 -1.11 -16.48
N GLU A 43 16.08 -0.86 -15.90
CA GLU A 43 14.80 -1.44 -16.32
C GLU A 43 13.84 -0.36 -16.83
N GLN A 44 12.89 -0.79 -17.65
CA GLN A 44 11.87 0.13 -18.19
C GLN A 44 10.87 0.52 -17.10
N VAL A 45 10.79 1.81 -16.81
CA VAL A 45 9.71 2.34 -15.94
C VAL A 45 8.37 2.07 -16.63
N PRO A 46 7.41 1.40 -15.96
CA PRO A 46 6.11 1.10 -16.56
C PRO A 46 5.37 2.37 -17.01
N ALA A 47 4.71 2.34 -18.17
CA ALA A 47 3.94 3.46 -18.71
C ALA A 47 2.87 3.97 -17.71
N ALA A 48 2.19 3.05 -17.00
CA ALA A 48 1.26 3.40 -15.92
C ALA A 48 1.93 4.12 -14.74
N ALA A 49 3.26 4.07 -14.65
CA ALA A 49 4.06 4.85 -13.71
C ALA A 49 4.71 6.08 -14.38
N GLY A 50 4.29 6.46 -15.59
CA GLY A 50 4.80 7.61 -16.31
C GLY A 50 6.13 7.38 -17.03
N GLY A 51 6.49 6.12 -17.31
CA GLY A 51 7.68 5.78 -18.10
C GLY A 51 7.52 6.13 -19.57
N GLY A 52 8.62 6.61 -20.21
CA GLY A 52 8.68 6.99 -21.61
C GLY A 52 9.12 5.86 -22.57
N GLY A 53 9.20 4.62 -22.10
CA GLY A 53 9.57 3.47 -22.91
C GLY A 53 11.07 3.36 -23.24
N LYS A 54 11.91 4.15 -22.60
CA LYS A 54 13.37 4.16 -22.80
C LYS A 54 14.10 3.55 -21.61
N VAL A 55 15.30 3.04 -21.84
CA VAL A 55 16.24 2.62 -20.80
C VAL A 55 17.61 3.21 -21.15
N PRO A 56 18.22 4.03 -20.28
CA PRO A 56 17.63 4.59 -19.05
C PRO A 56 16.57 5.68 -19.34
N ASP A 57 15.52 5.72 -18.50
CA ASP A 57 14.55 6.81 -18.46
C ASP A 57 14.91 7.75 -17.30
N VAL A 58 15.94 8.58 -17.50
CA VAL A 58 16.49 9.46 -16.46
C VAL A 58 15.44 10.39 -15.85
N PRO A 59 14.58 11.10 -16.62
CA PRO A 59 13.57 11.98 -16.03
C PRO A 59 12.55 11.24 -15.15
N ALA A 60 12.02 10.11 -15.65
CA ALA A 60 11.05 9.32 -14.91
C ALA A 60 11.66 8.67 -13.64
N TRP A 61 12.87 8.18 -13.76
CA TRP A 61 13.62 7.61 -12.63
C TRP A 61 13.99 8.68 -11.59
N ALA A 62 14.60 9.78 -12.02
CA ALA A 62 15.08 10.84 -11.12
C ALA A 62 13.94 11.50 -10.31
N ALA A 63 12.75 11.65 -10.92
CA ALA A 63 11.58 12.17 -10.22
C ALA A 63 11.19 11.25 -9.05
N ARG A 64 11.34 9.93 -9.19
CA ARG A 64 11.05 8.96 -8.13
C ARG A 64 12.16 8.87 -7.09
N ASP A 65 13.41 8.91 -7.54
CA ASP A 65 14.58 8.91 -6.65
C ASP A 65 14.59 10.15 -5.73
N TYR A 66 14.07 11.30 -6.18
CA TYR A 66 13.80 12.45 -5.31
C TYR A 66 12.97 12.07 -4.10
N GLY A 67 11.95 11.22 -4.28
CA GLY A 67 11.14 10.71 -3.18
C GLY A 67 11.98 9.98 -2.13
N ASN A 68 12.89 9.11 -2.57
CA ASN A 68 13.74 8.32 -1.68
C ASN A 68 14.87 9.14 -1.05
N ARG A 69 15.31 10.21 -1.69
CA ARG A 69 16.41 11.07 -1.19
C ARG A 69 15.95 12.21 -0.31
N VAL A 70 14.77 12.78 -0.58
CA VAL A 70 14.29 14.00 0.08
C VAL A 70 12.85 13.84 0.57
N GLY A 71 11.93 13.46 -0.31
CA GLY A 71 10.49 13.50 -0.05
C GLY A 71 10.06 12.62 1.12
N VAL A 72 10.64 11.42 1.25
CA VAL A 72 10.32 10.47 2.33
C VAL A 72 10.65 11.06 3.72
N PHE A 73 11.78 11.75 3.85
CA PHE A 73 12.19 12.32 5.13
C PHE A 73 11.31 13.52 5.51
N ARG A 74 10.87 14.32 4.52
CA ARG A 74 9.88 15.38 4.75
C ARG A 74 8.53 14.81 5.18
N LEU A 75 8.07 13.74 4.55
CA LEU A 75 6.84 13.05 4.93
C LEU A 75 6.94 12.49 6.36
N MET A 76 8.08 11.85 6.71
CA MET A 76 8.36 11.36 8.05
C MET A 76 8.30 12.47 9.10
N ASP A 77 8.90 13.64 8.81
CA ASP A 77 8.87 14.78 9.71
C ASP A 77 7.45 15.31 9.94
N VAL A 78 6.67 15.44 8.87
CA VAL A 78 5.27 15.92 8.99
C VAL A 78 4.45 14.92 9.79
N MET A 79 4.48 13.64 9.44
CA MET A 79 3.71 12.61 10.15
C MET A 79 4.11 12.52 11.62
N SER A 80 5.40 12.64 11.93
CA SER A 80 5.89 12.63 13.32
C SER A 80 5.37 13.82 14.14
N ARG A 81 5.33 15.02 13.55
CA ARG A 81 4.81 16.22 14.23
C ARG A 81 3.34 16.08 14.65
N TYR A 82 2.58 15.31 13.90
CA TYR A 82 1.17 15.03 14.20
C TYR A 82 0.92 13.70 14.91
N GLY A 83 1.97 13.00 15.31
CA GLY A 83 1.86 11.70 15.98
C GLY A 83 1.29 10.58 15.12
N VAL A 84 1.34 10.72 13.79
CA VAL A 84 0.84 9.73 12.84
C VAL A 84 1.95 8.73 12.53
N ARG A 85 1.67 7.43 12.74
CA ARG A 85 2.53 6.34 12.31
C ARG A 85 2.12 5.84 10.94
N GLY A 86 3.12 5.50 10.10
CA GLY A 86 2.89 4.93 8.79
C GLY A 86 2.82 3.41 8.80
N THR A 87 2.01 2.85 7.90
CA THR A 87 2.12 1.47 7.45
C THR A 87 2.65 1.51 6.03
N VAL A 88 3.93 1.23 5.87
CA VAL A 88 4.66 1.46 4.62
C VAL A 88 4.42 0.32 3.64
N ALA A 89 4.01 0.64 2.42
CA ALA A 89 4.13 -0.27 1.28
C ALA A 89 5.57 -0.17 0.73
N LEU A 90 6.40 -1.19 0.98
CA LEU A 90 7.84 -1.15 0.75
C LEU A 90 8.27 -2.13 -0.34
N ASN A 91 8.92 -1.63 -1.38
CA ASN A 91 9.68 -2.51 -2.26
C ASN A 91 10.94 -3.03 -1.54
N SER A 92 11.21 -4.33 -1.63
CA SER A 92 12.33 -4.93 -0.88
C SER A 92 13.72 -4.49 -1.36
N ASP A 93 13.86 -4.06 -2.61
CA ASP A 93 15.15 -3.58 -3.14
C ASP A 93 15.63 -2.32 -2.43
N LEU A 94 14.71 -1.53 -1.85
CA LEU A 94 15.07 -0.39 -0.98
C LEU A 94 15.88 -0.79 0.25
N CYS A 95 15.75 -2.01 0.71
CA CYS A 95 16.50 -2.49 1.88
C CYS A 95 18.02 -2.48 1.64
N ALA A 96 18.44 -2.79 0.41
CA ALA A 96 19.85 -2.75 0.02
C ALA A 96 20.28 -1.35 -0.45
N GLU A 97 19.45 -0.71 -1.27
CA GLU A 97 19.79 0.55 -1.94
C GLU A 97 19.65 1.78 -1.03
N HIS A 98 18.68 1.74 -0.09
CA HIS A 98 18.35 2.88 0.77
C HIS A 98 18.18 2.47 2.24
N PRO A 99 19.15 1.80 2.88
CA PRO A 99 19.01 1.24 4.23
C PRO A 99 18.63 2.30 5.29
N ARG A 100 19.03 3.56 5.08
CA ARG A 100 18.70 4.66 5.98
C ARG A 100 17.19 4.91 6.10
N ILE A 101 16.42 4.63 5.06
CA ILE A 101 14.95 4.73 5.10
C ILE A 101 14.39 3.67 6.04
N ILE A 102 14.90 2.44 5.96
CA ILE A 102 14.46 1.32 6.79
C ILE A 102 14.75 1.59 8.29
N GLU A 103 15.94 2.07 8.59
CA GLU A 103 16.33 2.49 9.95
C GLU A 103 15.35 3.55 10.48
N ARG A 104 15.06 4.60 9.69
CA ARG A 104 14.14 5.66 10.11
C ARG A 104 12.71 5.18 10.30
N CYS A 105 12.22 4.24 9.49
CA CYS A 105 10.92 3.61 9.72
C CYS A 105 10.92 2.87 11.08
N GLY A 106 12.00 2.16 11.41
CA GLY A 106 12.17 1.51 12.70
C GLY A 106 12.16 2.50 13.87
N ASP A 107 12.95 3.60 13.80
CA ASP A 107 13.00 4.66 14.80
C ASP A 107 11.61 5.26 15.09
N LEU A 108 10.78 5.39 14.05
CA LEU A 108 9.44 5.95 14.13
C LEU A 108 8.36 4.94 14.51
N GLY A 109 8.72 3.67 14.66
CA GLY A 109 7.79 2.58 14.96
C GLY A 109 6.78 2.36 13.83
N TRP A 110 7.16 2.60 12.58
CA TRP A 110 6.33 2.36 11.42
C TRP A 110 6.31 0.87 11.06
N GLU A 111 5.17 0.37 10.66
CA GLU A 111 5.01 -0.98 10.14
C GLU A 111 5.47 -1.03 8.69
N LEU A 112 6.13 -2.13 8.30
CA LEU A 112 6.54 -2.39 6.92
C LEU A 112 5.74 -3.57 6.35
N MET A 113 4.98 -3.33 5.29
CA MET A 113 4.32 -4.37 4.51
C MET A 113 5.00 -4.54 3.15
N GLY A 114 4.94 -5.75 2.59
CA GLY A 114 5.55 -6.06 1.29
C GLY A 114 4.84 -5.36 0.14
N HIS A 115 5.63 -4.92 -0.86
CA HIS A 115 5.15 -4.23 -2.06
C HIS A 115 5.93 -4.67 -3.31
N ASN A 116 6.14 -5.97 -3.49
CA ASN A 116 7.04 -6.55 -4.49
C ASN A 116 8.54 -6.23 -4.23
N GLU A 117 9.41 -6.74 -5.09
CA GLU A 117 10.84 -6.41 -5.08
C GLU A 117 11.06 -4.96 -5.55
N SER A 118 10.48 -4.59 -6.69
CA SER A 118 10.51 -3.24 -7.26
C SER A 118 9.17 -2.88 -7.95
N ASN A 119 9.00 -1.61 -8.30
CA ASN A 119 7.85 -1.16 -9.08
C ASN A 119 8.06 -1.26 -10.61
N THR A 120 9.25 -1.60 -11.05
CA THR A 120 9.52 -1.93 -12.45
C THR A 120 9.00 -3.32 -12.82
N ARG A 121 8.93 -4.27 -11.87
CA ARG A 121 8.46 -5.65 -12.07
C ARG A 121 7.22 -5.93 -11.20
N ARG A 122 6.05 -5.92 -11.81
CA ARG A 122 4.77 -6.20 -11.12
C ARG A 122 4.47 -7.70 -11.09
N LEU A 123 3.69 -8.18 -10.11
CA LEU A 123 3.35 -9.62 -9.98
C LEU A 123 2.73 -10.19 -11.25
N ASN A 124 1.82 -9.46 -11.89
CA ASN A 124 1.15 -9.90 -13.13
C ASN A 124 2.06 -9.83 -14.38
N SER A 125 3.28 -9.33 -14.26
CA SER A 125 4.31 -9.35 -15.31
C SER A 125 5.40 -10.40 -15.07
N VAL A 126 5.35 -11.08 -13.93
CA VAL A 126 6.27 -12.17 -13.57
C VAL A 126 5.69 -13.49 -14.07
N PRO A 127 6.52 -14.45 -14.57
CA PRO A 127 6.06 -15.79 -14.87
C PRO A 127 5.34 -16.42 -13.66
N PRO A 128 4.19 -17.11 -13.86
CA PRO A 128 3.40 -17.64 -12.76
C PRO A 128 4.18 -18.54 -11.79
N GLU A 129 5.17 -19.28 -12.29
CA GLU A 129 6.03 -20.15 -11.50
C GLU A 129 7.03 -19.40 -10.62
N GLU A 130 7.35 -18.15 -10.95
CA GLU A 130 8.27 -17.29 -10.19
C GLU A 130 7.56 -16.45 -9.12
N GLU A 131 6.25 -16.23 -9.25
CA GLU A 131 5.48 -15.32 -8.40
C GLU A 131 5.65 -15.62 -6.90
N GLY A 132 5.51 -16.90 -6.53
CA GLY A 132 5.69 -17.33 -5.14
C GLY A 132 7.08 -17.02 -4.60
N GLY A 133 8.13 -17.18 -5.43
CA GLY A 133 9.49 -16.83 -5.09
C GLY A 133 9.68 -15.32 -4.88
N VAL A 134 9.09 -14.48 -5.73
CA VAL A 134 9.12 -13.01 -5.58
C VAL A 134 8.48 -12.58 -4.26
N ILE A 135 7.31 -13.11 -3.93
CA ILE A 135 6.62 -12.80 -2.68
C ILE A 135 7.45 -13.23 -1.47
N ALA A 136 7.93 -14.47 -1.46
CA ALA A 136 8.73 -15.01 -0.36
C ALA A 136 10.03 -14.22 -0.13
N ARG A 137 10.77 -13.90 -1.20
CA ARG A 137 11.99 -13.08 -1.09
C ARG A 137 11.69 -11.67 -0.58
N THR A 138 10.62 -11.03 -1.07
CA THR A 138 10.20 -9.70 -0.59
C THR A 138 9.98 -9.71 0.92
N VAL A 139 9.21 -10.69 1.42
CA VAL A 139 8.92 -10.86 2.86
C VAL A 139 10.20 -11.12 3.65
N GLU A 140 11.06 -12.01 3.16
CA GLU A 140 12.32 -12.36 3.82
C GLU A 140 13.28 -11.16 3.92
N VAL A 141 13.51 -10.46 2.79
CA VAL A 141 14.44 -9.33 2.72
C VAL A 141 13.99 -8.20 3.64
N ILE A 142 12.72 -7.82 3.60
CA ILE A 142 12.18 -6.76 4.47
C ILE A 142 12.28 -7.19 5.94
N SER A 143 11.90 -8.44 6.27
CA SER A 143 11.95 -8.93 7.65
C SER A 143 13.39 -8.92 8.19
N LYS A 144 14.36 -9.36 7.38
CA LYS A 144 15.77 -9.39 7.76
C LYS A 144 16.36 -7.99 7.93
N ALA A 145 16.05 -7.07 7.04
CA ALA A 145 16.58 -5.70 7.07
C ALA A 145 16.00 -4.85 8.22
N SER A 146 14.72 -5.06 8.56
CA SER A 146 14.01 -4.25 9.56
C SER A 146 13.93 -4.89 10.94
N GLY A 147 14.13 -6.20 11.05
CA GLY A 147 13.84 -6.97 12.26
C GLY A 147 12.35 -7.16 12.54
N GLN A 148 11.47 -6.70 11.65
CA GLN A 148 10.01 -6.85 11.78
C GLN A 148 9.53 -8.11 11.07
N LYS A 149 8.50 -8.77 11.60
CA LYS A 149 7.73 -9.75 10.83
C LYS A 149 6.83 -8.99 9.85
N VAL A 150 7.00 -9.22 8.55
CA VAL A 150 6.10 -8.68 7.52
C VAL A 150 4.75 -9.38 7.64
N LYS A 151 3.70 -8.63 7.97
CA LYS A 151 2.33 -9.13 8.15
C LYS A 151 1.40 -8.73 7.04
N GLY A 152 1.67 -7.62 6.38
CA GLY A 152 0.84 -7.02 5.36
C GLY A 152 1.44 -7.08 3.97
N TRP A 153 0.56 -6.98 2.97
CA TRP A 153 0.93 -6.91 1.57
C TRP A 153 0.04 -5.93 0.81
N LEU A 154 0.67 -5.14 -0.04
CA LEU A 154 0.03 -4.36 -1.09
C LEU A 154 0.80 -4.62 -2.38
N SER A 155 0.19 -5.22 -3.38
CA SER A 155 0.87 -5.48 -4.66
C SER A 155 1.19 -4.17 -5.39
N SER A 156 2.38 -4.04 -5.94
CA SER A 156 2.75 -2.89 -6.79
C SER A 156 1.71 -2.70 -7.91
N GLY A 157 1.06 -1.53 -7.93
CA GLY A 157 -0.02 -1.25 -8.86
C GLY A 157 -1.26 -2.14 -8.72
N LEU A 158 -1.50 -2.72 -7.55
CA LEU A 158 -2.62 -3.65 -7.24
C LEU A 158 -2.66 -4.84 -8.21
N SER A 159 -1.48 -5.35 -8.59
CA SER A 159 -1.30 -6.32 -9.69
C SER A 159 -1.40 -7.78 -9.26
N GLN A 160 -2.28 -8.11 -8.32
CA GLN A 160 -2.55 -9.49 -7.90
C GLN A 160 -2.90 -10.40 -9.08
N THR A 161 -2.45 -11.64 -9.00
CA THR A 161 -2.85 -12.74 -9.87
C THR A 161 -3.83 -13.68 -9.14
N TRP A 162 -4.27 -14.74 -9.82
CA TRP A 162 -5.08 -15.78 -9.18
C TRP A 162 -4.33 -16.56 -8.09
N ASN A 163 -2.99 -16.59 -8.14
CA ASN A 163 -2.17 -17.36 -7.19
C ASN A 163 -1.64 -16.52 -6.03
N SER A 164 -1.68 -15.19 -6.14
CA SER A 164 -1.06 -14.30 -5.15
C SER A 164 -1.51 -14.57 -3.72
N LEU A 165 -2.82 -14.77 -3.48
CA LEU A 165 -3.33 -14.99 -2.11
C LEU A 165 -2.77 -16.27 -1.48
N ASP A 166 -2.64 -17.35 -2.27
CA ASP A 166 -2.07 -18.62 -1.78
C ASP A 166 -0.58 -18.39 -1.39
N HIS A 167 0.20 -17.75 -2.26
CA HIS A 167 1.62 -17.45 -2.01
C HIS A 167 1.82 -16.48 -0.83
N LEU A 168 0.93 -15.52 -0.65
CA LEU A 168 0.97 -14.60 0.49
C LEU A 168 0.78 -15.34 1.81
N VAL A 169 -0.23 -16.22 1.87
CA VAL A 169 -0.48 -17.04 3.07
C VAL A 169 0.67 -18.02 3.32
N ASP A 170 1.22 -18.64 2.26
CA ASP A 170 2.41 -19.52 2.36
C ASP A 170 3.62 -18.77 2.94
N SER A 171 3.75 -17.49 2.63
CA SER A 171 4.82 -16.61 3.13
C SER A 171 4.53 -16.00 4.51
N GLY A 172 3.41 -16.37 5.15
CA GLY A 172 3.05 -15.92 6.49
C GLY A 172 2.46 -14.51 6.57
N VAL A 173 1.98 -13.98 5.44
CA VAL A 173 1.26 -12.70 5.37
C VAL A 173 -0.14 -12.88 5.97
N GLU A 174 -0.54 -11.95 6.84
CA GLU A 174 -1.79 -12.01 7.61
C GLU A 174 -2.90 -11.17 6.98
N TYR A 175 -2.53 -10.09 6.25
CA TYR A 175 -3.50 -9.24 5.57
C TYR A 175 -3.01 -8.71 4.22
N VAL A 176 -3.96 -8.35 3.38
CA VAL A 176 -3.73 -7.78 2.04
C VAL A 176 -4.59 -6.53 1.84
N ALA A 177 -4.06 -5.56 1.10
CA ALA A 177 -4.70 -4.27 0.86
C ALA A 177 -5.14 -4.05 -0.60
N ASP A 178 -5.01 -5.04 -1.48
CA ASP A 178 -5.30 -4.89 -2.92
C ASP A 178 -6.79 -4.78 -3.27
N TRP A 179 -7.68 -5.22 -2.36
CA TRP A 179 -9.13 -5.28 -2.61
C TRP A 179 -9.82 -4.01 -2.11
N VAL A 180 -10.01 -3.05 -3.03
CA VAL A 180 -10.50 -1.70 -2.73
C VAL A 180 -12.02 -1.67 -2.89
N ASN A 181 -12.76 -2.43 -2.08
CA ASN A 181 -14.18 -2.65 -2.28
C ASN A 181 -15.02 -2.62 -0.98
N ASP A 182 -14.46 -2.11 0.11
CA ASP A 182 -15.15 -2.05 1.39
C ASP A 182 -14.60 -0.92 2.29
N ASP A 183 -15.40 -0.47 3.25
CA ASP A 183 -14.99 0.45 4.32
C ASP A 183 -14.68 -0.28 5.63
N GLN A 184 -14.78 -1.61 5.65
CA GLN A 184 -14.48 -2.45 6.80
C GLN A 184 -13.54 -3.60 6.42
N PRO A 185 -12.62 -4.00 7.31
CA PRO A 185 -11.85 -5.22 7.10
C PRO A 185 -12.76 -6.45 7.04
N TYR A 186 -12.46 -7.36 6.14
CA TYR A 186 -13.19 -8.61 6.02
C TYR A 186 -12.27 -9.79 5.73
N LYS A 187 -12.77 -10.99 6.02
CA LYS A 187 -12.04 -12.23 5.83
C LYS A 187 -12.25 -12.78 4.42
N MET A 188 -11.17 -13.15 3.77
CA MET A 188 -11.16 -13.93 2.55
C MET A 188 -10.80 -15.37 2.87
N THR A 189 -11.41 -16.33 2.16
CA THR A 189 -11.17 -17.75 2.35
C THR A 189 -10.64 -18.36 1.06
N LEU A 190 -9.47 -18.97 1.13
CA LEU A 190 -8.81 -19.68 0.04
C LEU A 190 -9.51 -21.02 -0.23
N GLU A 191 -9.16 -21.67 -1.34
CA GLU A 191 -9.81 -22.96 -1.73
C GLU A 191 -9.52 -24.10 -0.74
N ASP A 192 -8.40 -24.05 -0.06
CA ASP A 192 -8.00 -25.03 0.96
C ASP A 192 -8.53 -24.72 2.37
N GLY A 193 -9.33 -23.67 2.51
CA GLY A 193 -9.93 -23.23 3.77
C GLY A 193 -9.05 -22.29 4.60
N ARG A 194 -7.80 -22.04 4.22
CA ARG A 194 -6.98 -21.00 4.86
C ARG A 194 -7.60 -19.62 4.62
N THR A 195 -7.23 -18.67 5.46
CA THR A 195 -7.83 -17.35 5.40
C THR A 195 -6.79 -16.24 5.47
N ILE A 196 -7.11 -15.11 4.85
CA ILE A 196 -6.35 -13.86 4.93
C ILE A 196 -7.32 -12.68 5.11
N MET A 197 -6.92 -11.64 5.79
CA MET A 197 -7.74 -10.44 5.96
C MET A 197 -7.55 -9.49 4.78
N SER A 198 -8.66 -8.96 4.24
CA SER A 198 -8.62 -7.76 3.41
C SER A 198 -8.79 -6.54 4.30
N ILE A 199 -7.87 -5.57 4.19
CA ILE A 199 -7.96 -4.28 4.88
C ILE A 199 -8.20 -3.20 3.82
N PRO A 200 -9.19 -2.32 4.01
CA PRO A 200 -9.52 -1.28 3.05
C PRO A 200 -8.30 -0.41 2.70
N TYR A 201 -7.97 -0.35 1.41
CA TYR A 201 -7.04 0.58 0.79
C TYR A 201 -7.84 1.61 -0.01
N THR A 202 -7.18 2.53 -0.70
CA THR A 202 -7.88 3.58 -1.45
C THR A 202 -7.24 3.85 -2.81
N LEU A 203 -8.12 4.02 -3.81
CA LEU A 203 -7.77 4.57 -5.12
C LEU A 203 -8.12 6.06 -5.23
N GLN A 204 -9.02 6.56 -4.39
CA GLN A 204 -9.48 7.94 -4.40
C GLN A 204 -8.60 8.85 -3.55
N LEU A 205 -8.36 8.49 -2.29
CA LEU A 205 -7.46 9.21 -1.39
C LEU A 205 -6.01 8.74 -1.56
N ASN A 206 -5.57 8.75 -2.79
CA ASN A 206 -4.24 8.37 -3.23
C ASN A 206 -3.67 9.54 -4.04
N ASP A 207 -2.55 10.09 -3.57
CA ASP A 207 -1.92 11.27 -4.17
C ASP A 207 -1.52 11.04 -5.63
N LYS A 208 -1.14 9.80 -6.00
CA LYS A 208 -0.73 9.52 -7.39
C LYS A 208 -1.86 9.76 -8.40
N PRO A 209 -3.03 9.10 -8.34
CA PRO A 209 -4.13 9.43 -9.23
C PRO A 209 -4.70 10.84 -8.98
N ALA A 210 -4.64 11.37 -7.76
CA ALA A 210 -5.12 12.71 -7.47
C ALA A 210 -4.34 13.77 -8.22
N PHE A 211 -3.02 13.79 -8.10
CA PHE A 211 -2.19 14.82 -8.71
C PHE A 211 -1.78 14.51 -10.15
N GLU A 212 -1.50 13.24 -10.51
CA GLU A 212 -0.98 12.91 -11.85
C GLU A 212 -2.07 12.62 -12.88
N GLN A 213 -3.26 12.18 -12.47
CA GLN A 213 -4.33 11.80 -13.42
C GLN A 213 -5.50 12.79 -13.39
N ARG A 214 -5.89 13.23 -12.19
CA ARG A 214 -7.01 14.17 -11.99
C ARG A 214 -6.56 15.63 -11.88
N ASN A 215 -5.25 15.89 -11.82
CA ASN A 215 -4.64 17.21 -11.73
C ASN A 215 -5.19 18.07 -10.57
N LEU A 216 -5.47 17.43 -9.42
CA LEU A 216 -5.96 18.15 -8.25
C LEU A 216 -4.85 19.01 -7.65
N THR A 217 -5.25 20.12 -7.06
CA THR A 217 -4.42 20.93 -6.17
C THR A 217 -4.30 20.27 -4.79
N ALA A 218 -3.34 20.72 -3.99
CA ALA A 218 -3.18 20.26 -2.60
C ALA A 218 -4.44 20.54 -1.76
N ASP A 219 -5.07 21.71 -1.95
CA ASP A 219 -6.29 22.09 -1.24
C ASP A 219 -7.48 21.21 -1.62
N GLU A 220 -7.63 20.87 -2.89
CA GLU A 220 -8.68 19.97 -3.35
C GLU A 220 -8.48 18.55 -2.80
N PHE A 221 -7.24 18.06 -2.78
CA PHE A 221 -6.94 16.75 -2.18
C PHE A 221 -7.22 16.76 -0.67
N THR A 222 -6.79 17.81 0.04
CA THR A 222 -7.10 17.99 1.47
C THR A 222 -8.61 18.00 1.71
N THR A 223 -9.36 18.74 0.89
CA THR A 223 -10.82 18.79 0.97
C THR A 223 -11.46 17.39 0.78
N MET A 224 -10.95 16.59 -0.15
CA MET A 224 -11.42 15.21 -0.34
C MET A 224 -11.18 14.34 0.90
N VAL A 225 -9.97 14.43 1.47
CA VAL A 225 -9.60 13.68 2.69
C VAL A 225 -10.54 14.04 3.84
N CYS A 226 -10.75 15.34 4.08
CA CYS A 226 -11.63 15.80 5.16
C CYS A 226 -13.09 15.34 4.96
N ARG A 227 -13.63 15.50 3.76
CA ARG A 227 -15.01 15.08 3.46
C ARG A 227 -15.22 13.58 3.64
N GLN A 228 -14.28 12.74 3.21
CA GLN A 228 -14.39 11.31 3.44
C GLN A 228 -14.29 10.97 4.92
N PHE A 229 -13.40 11.63 5.65
CA PHE A 229 -13.30 11.45 7.09
C PHE A 229 -14.60 11.80 7.80
N ASP A 230 -15.23 12.93 7.48
CA ASP A 230 -16.47 13.40 8.10
C ASP A 230 -17.60 12.37 7.93
N VAL A 231 -17.78 11.83 6.72
CA VAL A 231 -18.79 10.79 6.45
C VAL A 231 -18.50 9.52 7.24
N LEU A 232 -17.25 9.01 7.14
CA LEU A 232 -16.89 7.79 7.85
C LEU A 232 -16.90 7.94 9.37
N TRP A 233 -16.67 9.15 9.88
CA TRP A 233 -16.81 9.46 11.30
C TRP A 233 -18.28 9.42 11.75
N GLU A 234 -19.21 9.95 10.96
CA GLU A 234 -20.64 9.89 11.24
C GLU A 234 -21.12 8.44 11.23
N GLU A 235 -20.87 7.69 10.16
CA GLU A 235 -21.24 6.28 10.01
C GLU A 235 -20.57 5.38 11.05
N GLY A 236 -19.32 5.69 11.42
CA GLY A 236 -18.51 4.97 12.41
C GLY A 236 -19.10 5.01 13.83
N GLY A 237 -20.06 5.88 14.10
CA GLY A 237 -20.84 5.88 15.34
C GLY A 237 -21.67 4.60 15.55
N GLU A 238 -22.09 3.99 14.45
CA GLU A 238 -22.84 2.73 14.44
C GLU A 238 -22.02 1.53 13.91
N ARG A 239 -21.17 1.78 12.93
CA ARG A 239 -20.43 0.74 12.20
C ARG A 239 -18.98 1.17 12.08
N ALA A 240 -18.08 0.56 12.86
CA ALA A 240 -16.66 0.83 12.78
C ALA A 240 -16.16 0.82 11.33
N THR A 241 -15.58 1.93 10.86
CA THR A 241 -15.08 2.11 9.51
C THR A 241 -13.55 2.19 9.51
N ALA A 242 -12.93 1.89 8.38
CA ALA A 242 -11.50 2.08 8.15
C ALA A 242 -11.30 3.08 7.01
N MET A 243 -10.35 3.98 7.16
CA MET A 243 -10.00 4.98 6.16
C MET A 243 -8.51 4.92 5.85
N ALA A 244 -8.18 4.71 4.59
CA ALA A 244 -6.81 4.73 4.09
C ALA A 244 -6.48 6.07 3.42
N ILE A 245 -5.24 6.54 3.59
CA ILE A 245 -4.64 7.63 2.81
C ILE A 245 -3.32 7.09 2.24
N ALA A 246 -3.23 7.01 0.91
CA ALA A 246 -2.05 6.52 0.22
C ALA A 246 -1.20 7.67 -0.31
N LEU A 247 0.07 7.71 0.06
CA LEU A 247 0.98 8.81 -0.21
C LEU A 247 2.28 8.29 -0.85
N HIS A 248 2.74 8.95 -1.90
CA HIS A 248 4.01 8.62 -2.54
C HIS A 248 5.02 9.74 -2.24
N PRO A 249 6.17 9.46 -1.62
CA PRO A 249 7.15 10.48 -1.25
C PRO A 249 7.61 11.36 -2.40
N TYR A 250 7.66 10.83 -3.62
CA TYR A 250 8.02 11.61 -4.82
C TYR A 250 6.88 12.51 -5.34
N ILE A 251 5.68 12.36 -4.82
CA ILE A 251 4.51 13.18 -5.17
C ILE A 251 4.20 14.16 -4.05
N ILE A 252 3.78 13.67 -2.88
CA ILE A 252 3.39 14.55 -1.77
C ILE A 252 4.59 15.15 -1.02
N GLY A 253 5.76 14.53 -1.12
CA GLY A 253 6.99 14.96 -0.43
C GLY A 253 7.70 16.16 -1.08
N VAL A 254 7.15 16.75 -2.13
CA VAL A 254 7.69 17.97 -2.76
C VAL A 254 7.29 19.22 -1.97
N PRO A 255 8.09 20.35 -2.03
CA PRO A 255 7.87 21.52 -1.17
C PRO A 255 6.54 22.24 -1.35
N HIS A 256 5.91 22.10 -2.50
CA HIS A 256 4.68 22.82 -2.86
C HIS A 256 3.39 22.03 -2.65
N ARG A 257 3.46 20.88 -1.99
CA ARG A 257 2.30 20.01 -1.70
C ARG A 257 2.18 19.67 -0.23
#